data_25b04ed80acd47084cfcc2e30b20e0f8
#
_entry.id   25b04ed80acd47084cfcc2e30b20e0f8
#
_cell.length_a   1.000
_cell.length_b   1.000
_cell.length_c   1.000
_cell.angle_alpha   90.00
_cell.angle_beta   90.00
_cell.angle_gamma   90.00
#
_symmetry.space_group_name_H-M   'P 1'
#
loop_
_entity.id
_entity.type
_entity.pdbx_description
1 polymer ?
#
loop_
_entity_poly.entity_id
_entity_poly.type
_entity_poly.pdbx_seq_one_letter_code
_entity_poly.pdbx_strand_id
1 'polypeptide(L)'
;MRPVSDSRFALVVDEWFDGQTRHRGPTTLKVVDGRLVGATPGDHGGELAALGWPLERGAFLMPGLVDAHVHLFLDGAPTDAGVRAAHLKQGVEQLADTARASARQALACGVTRVRDAGDRHGINHLVRDEARRAGSGLAQVRSSGLGIKRAKRYGAFMATDVDDAASIRDSVRRLAVDNDEIKLILTGIIDFDAGAVTDEPQFDAAAARVAVDAAHGAGRKLLAHCSGAKGLAVAVEAGVDSIEHGFFMSRDILARMRDRELAWTPTFCPVHFQWAQPSAVGWSADTVGNLRRILDSHAEHLRVAHELGVTLLVGTDAGSMGVEHGRAVADEIERFVEAGLPVDAALHAATGAPRAHFGDAHPRLAPGAPFEAVLLDADPARDLRTLRRPRRVWPAGSPGAAAS
;
A
#
# COMPACT_ATOMS: atom_id res chain seq x y z
N MET A 1 13.48 40.48 9.94
CA MET A 1 12.65 39.26 9.93
C MET A 1 11.37 39.59 9.18
N ARG A 2 11.14 39.02 7.99
CA ARG A 2 9.83 39.06 7.37
C ARG A 2 8.91 38.16 8.18
N PRO A 3 7.67 38.56 8.49
CA PRO A 3 6.74 37.66 9.16
C PRO A 3 6.56 36.45 8.25
N VAL A 4 6.65 35.25 8.85
CA VAL A 4 6.24 34.00 8.20
C VAL A 4 4.77 34.22 7.87
N SER A 5 4.44 34.37 6.59
CA SER A 5 3.04 34.44 6.17
C SER A 5 2.43 33.09 6.51
N ASP A 6 1.49 33.06 7.46
CA ASP A 6 0.69 31.88 7.74
C ASP A 6 0.13 31.36 6.42
N SER A 7 0.57 30.17 6.00
CA SER A 7 0.10 29.59 4.77
C SER A 7 -1.29 29.02 5.02
N ARG A 8 -2.33 29.80 4.65
CA ARG A 8 -3.74 29.44 4.87
C ARG A 8 -4.50 29.35 3.54
N PHE A 9 -5.40 28.40 3.46
CA PHE A 9 -6.39 28.32 2.37
C PHE A 9 -7.65 27.61 2.84
N ALA A 10 -8.72 27.77 2.06
CA ALA A 10 -9.97 27.07 2.29
C ALA A 10 -10.34 26.23 1.07
N LEU A 11 -11.03 25.11 1.34
CA LEU A 11 -11.65 24.28 0.30
C LEU A 11 -13.15 24.22 0.55
N VAL A 12 -13.94 24.32 -0.51
CA VAL A 12 -15.35 23.98 -0.52
C VAL A 12 -15.53 22.77 -1.41
N VAL A 13 -16.05 21.69 -0.86
CA VAL A 13 -16.27 20.42 -1.57
C VAL A 13 -17.71 19.98 -1.43
N ASP A 14 -18.24 19.26 -2.44
CA ASP A 14 -19.62 18.78 -2.42
C ASP A 14 -19.80 17.63 -1.42
N GLU A 15 -18.80 16.73 -1.35
CA GLU A 15 -18.69 15.65 -0.39
C GLU A 15 -17.23 15.41 -0.01
N TRP A 16 -16.98 14.78 1.13
CA TRP A 16 -15.65 14.34 1.49
C TRP A 16 -15.63 13.06 2.30
N PHE A 17 -14.52 12.37 2.24
CA PHE A 17 -14.25 11.15 2.99
C PHE A 17 -13.05 11.40 3.91
N ASP A 18 -13.22 11.14 5.21
CA ASP A 18 -12.15 11.44 6.18
C ASP A 18 -11.09 10.34 6.31
N GLY A 19 -11.28 9.22 5.60
CA GLY A 19 -10.47 8.00 5.70
C GLY A 19 -11.20 6.85 6.39
N GLN A 20 -12.38 7.12 6.95
CA GLN A 20 -13.26 6.11 7.54
C GLN A 20 -14.75 6.40 7.27
N THR A 21 -15.13 7.66 7.33
CA THR A 21 -16.53 8.11 7.24
C THR A 21 -16.71 9.05 6.06
N ARG A 22 -17.77 8.84 5.28
CA ARG A 22 -18.21 9.78 4.25
C ARG A 22 -19.07 10.88 4.85
N HIS A 23 -18.73 12.11 4.56
CA HIS A 23 -19.48 13.32 4.91
C HIS A 23 -20.18 13.85 3.68
N ARG A 24 -21.51 13.82 3.68
CA ARG A 24 -22.37 14.21 2.56
C ARG A 24 -22.77 15.67 2.64
N GLY A 25 -22.92 16.29 1.47
CA GLY A 25 -23.29 17.68 1.32
C GLY A 25 -22.10 18.64 1.42
N PRO A 26 -22.30 19.89 0.94
CA PRO A 26 -21.24 20.87 0.90
C PRO A 26 -20.56 21.06 2.24
N THR A 27 -19.24 21.10 2.24
CA THR A 27 -18.43 21.29 3.44
C THR A 27 -17.30 22.26 3.13
N THR A 28 -17.07 23.21 4.02
CA THR A 28 -15.93 24.13 3.97
C THR A 28 -14.86 23.68 4.93
N LEU A 29 -13.69 23.33 4.37
CA LEU A 29 -12.50 22.94 5.13
C LEU A 29 -11.53 24.12 5.18
N LYS A 30 -10.90 24.33 6.36
CA LYS A 30 -9.88 25.37 6.56
C LYS A 30 -8.53 24.70 6.85
N VAL A 31 -7.52 25.11 6.13
CA VAL A 31 -6.15 24.62 6.30
C VAL A 31 -5.24 25.78 6.67
N VAL A 32 -4.43 25.61 7.70
CA VAL A 32 -3.43 26.57 8.16
C VAL A 32 -2.14 25.82 8.45
N ASP A 33 -1.03 26.30 7.92
CA ASP A 33 0.31 25.72 8.10
C ASP A 33 0.37 24.21 7.86
N GLY A 34 -0.32 23.77 6.77
CA GLY A 34 -0.38 22.38 6.39
C GLY A 34 -1.19 21.47 7.33
N ARG A 35 -2.05 22.05 8.17
CA ARG A 35 -2.96 21.31 9.05
C ARG A 35 -4.42 21.65 8.78
N LEU A 36 -5.28 20.64 8.83
CA LEU A 36 -6.73 20.85 8.83
C LEU A 36 -7.13 21.46 10.20
N VAL A 37 -7.60 22.70 10.20
CA VAL A 37 -7.98 23.39 11.44
C VAL A 37 -9.50 23.40 11.66
N GLY A 38 -10.30 23.08 10.65
CA GLY A 38 -11.74 23.00 10.75
C GLY A 38 -12.39 22.42 9.50
N ALA A 39 -13.52 21.74 9.71
CA ALA A 39 -14.44 21.27 8.66
C ALA A 39 -15.86 21.66 9.10
N THR A 40 -16.49 22.55 8.38
CA THR A 40 -17.81 23.11 8.72
C THR A 40 -18.81 22.77 7.62
N PRO A 41 -19.95 22.15 7.93
CA PRO A 41 -21.01 21.92 6.94
C PRO A 41 -21.47 23.23 6.30
N GLY A 42 -21.74 23.19 5.00
CA GLY A 42 -22.14 24.35 4.21
C GLY A 42 -21.04 24.98 3.39
N ASP A 43 -21.43 25.81 2.41
CA ASP A 43 -20.53 26.63 1.59
C ASP A 43 -20.32 28.00 2.24
N HIS A 44 -19.21 28.16 2.94
CA HIS A 44 -18.77 29.43 3.54
C HIS A 44 -17.63 30.08 2.72
N GLY A 45 -17.42 29.61 1.47
CA GLY A 45 -16.32 30.07 0.63
C GLY A 45 -16.38 31.59 0.35
N GLY A 46 -17.56 32.16 0.13
CA GLY A 46 -17.74 33.58 -0.11
C GLY A 46 -17.29 34.45 1.08
N GLU A 47 -17.65 34.07 2.30
CA GLU A 47 -17.23 34.75 3.53
C GLU A 47 -15.71 34.69 3.73
N LEU A 48 -15.11 33.52 3.52
CA LEU A 48 -13.67 33.34 3.67
C LEU A 48 -12.88 34.08 2.58
N ALA A 49 -13.37 34.09 1.34
CA ALA A 49 -12.76 34.87 0.26
C ALA A 49 -12.77 36.37 0.58
N ALA A 50 -13.87 36.91 1.13
CA ALA A 50 -13.97 38.29 1.59
C ALA A 50 -12.96 38.62 2.72
N LEU A 51 -12.59 37.61 3.52
CA LEU A 51 -11.54 37.70 4.55
C LEU A 51 -10.12 37.44 4.02
N GLY A 52 -9.96 37.35 2.69
CA GLY A 52 -8.65 37.16 2.04
C GLY A 52 -8.10 35.74 2.14
N TRP A 53 -8.94 34.72 2.31
CA TRP A 53 -8.50 33.31 2.22
C TRP A 53 -8.46 32.89 0.74
N PRO A 54 -7.33 32.34 0.26
CA PRO A 54 -7.32 31.60 -1.00
C PRO A 54 -8.37 30.48 -0.94
N LEU A 55 -9.19 30.39 -1.99
CA LEU A 55 -10.31 29.44 -2.04
C LEU A 55 -10.14 28.48 -3.19
N GLU A 56 -10.29 27.20 -2.92
CA GLU A 56 -10.40 26.16 -3.93
C GLU A 56 -11.74 25.43 -3.80
N ARG A 57 -12.25 24.92 -4.93
CA ARG A 57 -13.53 24.19 -5.00
C ARG A 57 -13.32 22.87 -5.71
N GLY A 58 -14.04 21.83 -5.31
CA GLY A 58 -14.00 20.51 -5.94
C GLY A 58 -15.20 19.65 -5.59
N ALA A 59 -15.35 18.53 -6.29
CA ALA A 59 -16.49 17.65 -6.07
C ALA A 59 -16.27 16.73 -4.85
N PHE A 60 -15.06 16.17 -4.71
CA PHE A 60 -14.79 15.18 -3.67
C PHE A 60 -13.37 15.32 -3.10
N LEU A 61 -13.26 15.35 -1.77
CA LEU A 61 -11.97 15.33 -1.06
C LEU A 61 -11.82 14.05 -0.26
N MET A 62 -10.61 13.49 -0.24
CA MET A 62 -10.27 12.34 0.57
C MET A 62 -8.81 12.42 1.05
N PRO A 63 -8.38 11.62 2.06
CA PRO A 63 -6.97 11.49 2.37
C PRO A 63 -6.18 11.02 1.16
N GLY A 64 -4.90 11.38 1.10
CA GLY A 64 -4.00 10.79 0.11
C GLY A 64 -4.04 9.26 0.18
N LEU A 65 -3.98 8.62 -0.98
CA LEU A 65 -3.98 7.16 -1.08
C LEU A 65 -2.71 6.56 -0.46
N VAL A 66 -2.82 5.34 0.03
CA VAL A 66 -1.71 4.52 0.52
C VAL A 66 -1.64 3.25 -0.32
N ASP A 67 -0.46 2.94 -0.82
CA ASP A 67 -0.15 1.63 -1.40
C ASP A 67 0.63 0.81 -0.36
N ALA A 68 -0.02 -0.18 0.23
CA ALA A 68 0.53 -0.94 1.34
C ALA A 68 1.49 -2.06 0.91
N HIS A 69 1.80 -2.21 -0.39
CA HIS A 69 2.76 -3.20 -0.87
C HIS A 69 3.32 -2.80 -2.23
N VAL A 70 4.56 -2.35 -2.28
CA VAL A 70 5.29 -2.06 -3.51
C VAL A 70 6.75 -2.53 -3.42
N HIS A 71 7.42 -2.57 -4.58
CA HIS A 71 8.87 -2.71 -4.71
C HIS A 71 9.39 -1.56 -5.57
N LEU A 72 9.74 -0.43 -4.98
CA LEU A 72 10.05 0.83 -5.69
C LEU A 72 11.18 0.70 -6.70
N PHE A 73 12.19 -0.14 -6.42
CA PHE A 73 13.35 -0.33 -7.31
C PHE A 73 13.03 -1.14 -8.57
N LEU A 74 11.87 -1.82 -8.62
CA LEU A 74 11.41 -2.57 -9.79
C LEU A 74 10.62 -1.68 -10.73
N ASP A 75 10.88 -1.78 -12.02
CA ASP A 75 10.05 -1.15 -13.05
C ASP A 75 8.89 -2.08 -13.40
N GLY A 76 7.66 -1.64 -13.14
CA GLY A 76 6.44 -2.39 -13.44
C GLY A 76 5.99 -2.30 -14.90
N ALA A 77 6.46 -1.31 -15.67
CA ALA A 77 5.98 -1.08 -17.03
C ALA A 77 6.44 -2.14 -18.06
N PRO A 78 7.71 -2.61 -18.08
CA PRO A 78 8.13 -3.60 -19.04
C PRO A 78 7.48 -4.96 -18.83
N THR A 79 6.97 -5.56 -19.91
CA THR A 79 6.41 -6.92 -19.94
C THR A 79 7.39 -7.96 -20.51
N ASP A 80 8.44 -7.54 -21.20
CA ASP A 80 9.47 -8.43 -21.73
C ASP A 80 10.39 -8.96 -20.63
N ALA A 81 10.50 -10.28 -20.52
CA ALA A 81 11.30 -10.95 -19.49
C ALA A 81 12.80 -10.60 -19.57
N GLY A 82 13.35 -10.41 -20.80
CA GLY A 82 14.75 -10.04 -21.00
C GLY A 82 15.04 -8.62 -20.49
N VAL A 83 14.14 -7.67 -20.77
CA VAL A 83 14.24 -6.29 -20.28
C VAL A 83 14.19 -6.27 -18.75
N ARG A 84 13.27 -7.01 -18.14
CA ARG A 84 13.14 -7.13 -16.67
C ARG A 84 14.38 -7.78 -16.04
N ALA A 85 14.90 -8.84 -16.65
CA ALA A 85 16.13 -9.48 -16.19
C ALA A 85 17.36 -8.58 -16.31
N ALA A 86 17.43 -7.75 -17.36
CA ALA A 86 18.48 -6.76 -17.54
C ALA A 86 18.39 -5.65 -16.50
N HIS A 87 17.16 -5.19 -16.17
CA HIS A 87 16.92 -4.19 -15.12
C HIS A 87 17.49 -4.64 -13.76
N LEU A 88 17.22 -5.88 -13.35
CA LEU A 88 17.73 -6.44 -12.09
C LEU A 88 19.26 -6.56 -12.00
N LYS A 89 19.97 -6.45 -13.13
CA LYS A 89 21.43 -6.47 -13.19
C LYS A 89 22.06 -5.08 -13.22
N GLN A 90 21.26 -4.03 -13.22
CA GLN A 90 21.75 -2.65 -13.19
C GLN A 90 22.47 -2.34 -11.88
N GLY A 91 23.29 -1.30 -11.92
CA GLY A 91 23.97 -0.78 -10.73
C GLY A 91 22.98 -0.18 -9.73
N VAL A 92 23.40 -0.14 -8.47
CA VAL A 92 22.55 0.32 -7.36
C VAL A 92 22.01 1.73 -7.60
N GLU A 93 22.80 2.63 -8.19
CA GLU A 93 22.36 4.01 -8.46
C GLU A 93 21.26 4.07 -9.52
N GLN A 94 21.33 3.26 -10.59
CA GLN A 94 20.27 3.19 -11.61
C GLN A 94 18.97 2.61 -11.03
N LEU A 95 19.07 1.59 -10.15
CA LEU A 95 17.92 1.05 -9.45
C LEU A 95 17.33 2.09 -8.46
N ALA A 96 18.17 2.90 -7.82
CA ALA A 96 17.74 3.99 -6.96
C ALA A 96 17.03 5.11 -7.76
N ASP A 97 17.50 5.42 -8.96
CA ASP A 97 16.81 6.37 -9.86
C ASP A 97 15.43 5.85 -10.27
N THR A 98 15.30 4.56 -10.55
CA THR A 98 14.00 3.91 -10.79
C THR A 98 13.11 4.06 -9.57
N ALA A 99 13.60 3.80 -8.37
CA ALA A 99 12.81 3.91 -7.14
C ALA A 99 12.35 5.36 -6.87
N ARG A 100 13.21 6.36 -7.14
CA ARG A 100 12.83 7.79 -7.06
C ARG A 100 11.74 8.14 -8.07
N ALA A 101 11.86 7.64 -9.32
CA ALA A 101 10.85 7.84 -10.35
C ALA A 101 9.51 7.18 -9.97
N SER A 102 9.54 5.96 -9.44
CA SER A 102 8.38 5.24 -8.93
C SER A 102 7.67 5.99 -7.80
N ALA A 103 8.42 6.52 -6.83
CA ALA A 103 7.86 7.31 -5.73
C ALA A 103 7.27 8.66 -6.19
N ARG A 104 7.86 9.31 -7.22
CA ARG A 104 7.27 10.51 -7.85
C ARG A 104 5.98 10.17 -8.59
N GLN A 105 5.97 9.09 -9.35
CA GLN A 105 4.79 8.62 -10.09
C GLN A 105 3.66 8.28 -9.13
N ALA A 106 3.95 7.60 -8.02
CA ALA A 106 2.98 7.31 -6.98
C ALA A 106 2.32 8.60 -6.47
N LEU A 107 3.13 9.62 -6.10
CA LEU A 107 2.62 10.90 -5.63
C LEU A 107 1.77 11.61 -6.71
N ALA A 108 2.20 11.62 -7.95
CA ALA A 108 1.45 12.22 -9.06
C ALA A 108 0.07 11.57 -9.28
N CYS A 109 -0.08 10.28 -8.93
CA CYS A 109 -1.34 9.55 -8.97
C CYS A 109 -2.18 9.69 -7.67
N GLY A 110 -1.80 10.56 -6.73
CA GLY A 110 -2.51 10.75 -5.48
C GLY A 110 -2.13 9.75 -4.38
N VAL A 111 -1.17 8.88 -4.63
CA VAL A 111 -0.62 7.96 -3.61
C VAL A 111 0.46 8.71 -2.84
N THR A 112 0.09 9.19 -1.67
CA THR A 112 0.97 10.03 -0.84
C THR A 112 1.90 9.21 0.03
N ARG A 113 1.59 7.92 0.24
CA ARG A 113 2.40 6.99 1.02
C ARG A 113 2.47 5.62 0.38
N VAL A 114 3.64 4.99 0.47
CA VAL A 114 3.85 3.61 0.05
C VAL A 114 4.56 2.82 1.15
N ARG A 115 4.26 1.51 1.26
CA ARG A 115 5.07 0.56 2.01
C ARG A 115 5.90 -0.27 1.03
N ASP A 116 7.20 -0.02 1.00
CA ASP A 116 8.13 -0.83 0.22
C ASP A 116 8.41 -2.16 0.95
N ALA A 117 8.03 -3.25 0.31
CA ALA A 117 8.03 -4.59 0.89
C ALA A 117 9.38 -5.31 0.77
N GLY A 118 10.44 -4.59 0.44
CA GLY A 118 11.81 -5.07 0.55
C GLY A 118 12.66 -4.95 -0.70
N ASP A 119 13.93 -4.66 -0.49
CA ASP A 119 15.01 -4.78 -1.45
C ASP A 119 16.33 -5.18 -0.76
N ARG A 120 17.27 -5.74 -1.55
CA ARG A 120 18.57 -6.20 -1.01
C ARG A 120 19.66 -5.14 -1.01
N HIS A 121 19.42 -3.97 -1.58
CA HIS A 121 20.45 -2.94 -1.83
C HIS A 121 20.31 -1.73 -0.88
N GLY A 122 19.25 -1.70 -0.04
CA GLY A 122 18.98 -0.56 0.85
C GLY A 122 18.41 0.65 0.13
N ILE A 123 17.93 0.48 -1.12
CA ILE A 123 17.37 1.56 -1.94
C ILE A 123 16.10 2.11 -1.30
N ASN A 124 15.28 1.24 -0.73
CA ASN A 124 14.05 1.63 -0.05
C ASN A 124 14.32 2.52 1.18
N HIS A 125 15.41 2.29 1.92
CA HIS A 125 15.85 3.20 2.99
C HIS A 125 16.34 4.54 2.44
N LEU A 126 17.14 4.51 1.36
CA LEU A 126 17.63 5.72 0.70
C LEU A 126 16.46 6.62 0.26
N VAL A 127 15.50 6.05 -0.48
CA VAL A 127 14.35 6.81 -0.99
C VAL A 127 13.41 7.25 0.15
N ARG A 128 13.26 6.44 1.20
CA ARG A 128 12.55 6.83 2.43
C ARG A 128 13.14 8.09 3.05
N ASP A 129 14.45 8.12 3.21
CA ASP A 129 15.12 9.24 3.88
C ASP A 129 15.14 10.50 2.98
N GLU A 130 15.17 10.33 1.66
CA GLU A 130 14.95 11.42 0.70
C GLU A 130 13.51 11.93 0.76
N ALA A 131 12.51 11.05 0.81
CA ALA A 131 11.09 11.41 0.86
C ALA A 131 10.71 12.21 2.12
N ARG A 132 11.41 12.00 3.23
CA ARG A 132 11.23 12.75 4.49
C ARG A 132 11.66 14.21 4.41
N ARG A 133 12.45 14.60 3.39
CA ARG A 133 12.90 15.99 3.21
C ARG A 133 11.75 16.84 2.70
N ALA A 134 11.57 18.02 3.26
CA ALA A 134 10.54 18.96 2.81
C ALA A 134 10.73 19.29 1.32
N GLY A 135 9.64 19.22 0.54
CA GLY A 135 9.66 19.52 -0.89
C GLY A 135 10.32 18.44 -1.74
N SER A 136 10.51 17.22 -1.26
CA SER A 136 11.14 16.12 -2.02
C SER A 136 10.41 15.79 -3.32
N GLY A 137 9.10 16.04 -3.39
CA GLY A 137 8.26 15.62 -4.53
C GLY A 137 8.08 14.10 -4.64
N LEU A 138 8.33 13.37 -3.56
CA LEU A 138 8.19 11.91 -3.46
C LEU A 138 7.02 11.55 -2.54
N ALA A 139 6.36 10.43 -2.83
CA ALA A 139 5.48 9.79 -1.86
C ALA A 139 6.30 9.40 -0.61
N GLN A 140 5.71 9.51 0.58
CA GLN A 140 6.35 9.04 1.80
C GLN A 140 6.53 7.53 1.75
N VAL A 141 7.71 7.07 2.11
CA VAL A 141 8.05 5.65 2.07
C VAL A 141 8.15 5.09 3.49
N ARG A 142 7.43 3.99 3.73
CA ARG A 142 7.66 3.08 4.84
C ARG A 142 8.46 1.91 4.31
N SER A 143 9.62 1.64 4.89
CA SER A 143 10.59 0.69 4.36
C SER A 143 10.69 -0.55 5.22
N SER A 144 10.47 -1.74 4.63
CA SER A 144 10.79 -3.00 5.30
C SER A 144 12.26 -3.42 5.12
N GLY A 145 13.05 -2.62 4.41
CA GLY A 145 14.47 -2.90 4.21
C GLY A 145 14.72 -4.26 3.57
N LEU A 146 15.75 -4.94 4.07
CA LEU A 146 16.02 -6.33 3.74
C LEU A 146 15.16 -7.26 4.61
N GLY A 147 14.52 -8.26 4.00
CA GLY A 147 13.74 -9.27 4.71
C GLY A 147 14.58 -10.48 5.16
N ILE A 148 13.90 -11.52 5.67
CA ILE A 148 14.51 -12.81 6.01
C ILE A 148 13.84 -13.97 5.25
N LYS A 149 14.62 -14.99 4.89
CA LYS A 149 14.19 -16.20 4.18
C LYS A 149 15.09 -17.39 4.50
N ARG A 150 14.73 -18.59 4.06
CA ARG A 150 15.62 -19.77 4.09
C ARG A 150 16.56 -19.77 2.88
N ALA A 151 17.76 -20.32 3.08
CA ALA A 151 18.75 -20.51 2.01
C ALA A 151 18.17 -21.32 0.85
N LYS A 152 18.57 -20.96 -0.37
CA LYS A 152 18.14 -21.62 -1.63
C LYS A 152 16.63 -21.61 -1.89
N ARG A 153 15.87 -20.78 -1.17
CA ARG A 153 14.42 -20.60 -1.36
C ARG A 153 14.15 -19.24 -2.02
N TYR A 154 12.88 -19.03 -2.42
CA TYR A 154 12.41 -17.78 -3.05
C TYR A 154 12.73 -16.56 -2.19
N GLY A 155 12.96 -15.41 -2.85
CA GLY A 155 13.08 -14.08 -2.21
C GLY A 155 14.52 -13.53 -2.13
N ALA A 156 15.49 -14.11 -2.85
CA ALA A 156 16.91 -13.70 -2.78
C ALA A 156 17.17 -12.23 -3.17
N PHE A 157 16.29 -11.59 -3.93
CA PHE A 157 16.41 -10.18 -4.35
C PHE A 157 15.92 -9.19 -3.29
N MET A 158 15.25 -9.66 -2.23
CA MET A 158 14.67 -8.82 -1.18
C MET A 158 14.92 -9.31 0.25
N ALA A 159 15.62 -10.46 0.44
CA ALA A 159 15.79 -11.05 1.77
C ALA A 159 17.14 -11.73 1.94
N THR A 160 17.61 -11.81 3.20
CA THR A 160 18.82 -12.53 3.61
C THR A 160 18.48 -13.91 4.14
N ASP A 161 19.46 -14.83 4.07
CA ASP A 161 19.30 -16.21 4.54
C ASP A 161 19.40 -16.29 6.07
N VAL A 162 18.52 -17.10 6.66
CA VAL A 162 18.55 -17.51 8.07
C VAL A 162 18.32 -19.01 8.19
N ASP A 163 18.95 -19.68 9.19
CA ASP A 163 18.90 -21.12 9.32
C ASP A 163 18.13 -21.61 10.56
N ASP A 164 18.48 -21.12 11.73
CA ASP A 164 17.96 -21.56 13.01
C ASP A 164 17.31 -20.41 13.81
N ALA A 165 16.78 -20.74 14.98
CA ALA A 165 16.12 -19.76 15.84
C ALA A 165 17.07 -18.64 16.31
N ALA A 166 18.37 -18.91 16.45
CA ALA A 166 19.34 -17.91 16.85
C ALA A 166 19.61 -16.94 15.70
N SER A 167 19.92 -17.46 14.49
CA SER A 167 20.15 -16.63 13.30
C SER A 167 18.92 -15.82 12.88
N ILE A 168 17.69 -16.37 13.06
CA ILE A 168 16.43 -15.62 12.85
C ILE A 168 16.38 -14.42 13.81
N ARG A 169 16.54 -14.66 15.12
CA ARG A 169 16.46 -13.62 16.13
C ARG A 169 17.49 -12.53 15.94
N ASP A 170 18.75 -12.92 15.69
CA ASP A 170 19.85 -11.98 15.51
C ASP A 170 19.70 -11.16 14.22
N SER A 171 19.24 -11.78 13.13
CA SER A 171 18.95 -11.08 11.87
C SER A 171 17.81 -10.08 12.04
N VAL A 172 16.69 -10.48 12.65
CA VAL A 172 15.55 -9.59 12.90
C VAL A 172 15.96 -8.40 13.78
N ARG A 173 16.69 -8.63 14.87
CA ARG A 173 17.18 -7.54 15.75
C ARG A 173 18.08 -6.55 15.02
N ARG A 174 18.99 -7.05 14.19
CA ARG A 174 19.87 -6.22 13.37
C ARG A 174 19.08 -5.39 12.37
N LEU A 175 18.14 -6.01 11.64
CA LEU A 175 17.32 -5.35 10.63
C LEU A 175 16.35 -4.33 11.25
N ALA A 176 15.82 -4.60 12.43
CA ALA A 176 14.89 -3.71 13.13
C ALA A 176 15.48 -2.35 13.53
N VAL A 177 16.82 -2.19 13.47
CA VAL A 177 17.47 -0.90 13.74
C VAL A 177 17.03 0.15 12.71
N ASP A 178 17.04 -0.21 11.43
CA ASP A 178 16.77 0.72 10.34
C ASP A 178 15.41 0.47 9.65
N ASN A 179 14.90 -0.76 9.68
CA ASN A 179 13.63 -1.10 9.08
C ASN A 179 12.46 -0.50 9.87
N ASP A 180 11.47 0.03 9.16
CA ASP A 180 10.19 0.46 9.76
C ASP A 180 9.30 -0.75 10.10
N GLU A 181 9.45 -1.87 9.37
CA GLU A 181 8.80 -3.18 9.57
C GLU A 181 9.75 -4.31 9.17
N ILE A 182 9.46 -5.54 9.61
CA ILE A 182 10.25 -6.73 9.25
C ILE A 182 9.50 -7.52 8.17
N LYS A 183 10.19 -7.84 7.07
CA LYS A 183 9.66 -8.71 6.00
C LYS A 183 10.10 -10.16 6.22
N LEU A 184 9.11 -11.07 6.21
CA LEU A 184 9.32 -12.52 6.20
C LEU A 184 8.88 -13.09 4.84
N ILE A 185 9.73 -13.85 4.18
CA ILE A 185 9.35 -14.65 3.00
C ILE A 185 8.94 -16.03 3.49
N LEU A 186 7.65 -16.23 3.70
CA LEU A 186 7.15 -17.46 4.31
C LEU A 186 6.88 -18.57 3.30
N THR A 187 6.46 -18.23 2.07
CA THR A 187 6.22 -19.20 0.99
C THR A 187 6.97 -18.83 -0.28
N GLY A 188 6.98 -19.74 -1.26
CA GLY A 188 7.27 -19.41 -2.65
C GLY A 188 6.09 -18.68 -3.32
N ILE A 189 6.22 -18.48 -4.63
CA ILE A 189 5.17 -17.89 -5.48
C ILE A 189 4.17 -18.98 -5.93
N ILE A 190 3.07 -18.51 -6.53
CA ILE A 190 2.08 -19.40 -7.15
C ILE A 190 2.68 -19.98 -8.44
N ASP A 191 2.55 -21.30 -8.61
CA ASP A 191 2.70 -21.97 -9.89
C ASP A 191 1.37 -21.87 -10.64
N PHE A 192 1.30 -21.02 -11.66
CA PHE A 192 0.05 -20.76 -12.39
C PHE A 192 -0.34 -21.93 -13.31
N ASP A 193 0.64 -22.74 -13.77
CA ASP A 193 0.35 -23.93 -14.56
C ASP A 193 -0.26 -25.03 -13.68
N ALA A 194 0.22 -25.18 -12.47
CA ALA A 194 -0.38 -26.05 -11.46
C ALA A 194 -1.65 -25.45 -10.82
N GLY A 195 -1.82 -24.13 -10.87
CA GLY A 195 -2.88 -23.40 -10.19
C GLY A 195 -2.82 -23.49 -8.66
N ALA A 196 -1.61 -23.56 -8.10
CA ALA A 196 -1.37 -23.77 -6.66
C ALA A 196 -0.01 -23.21 -6.21
N VAL A 197 0.19 -23.12 -4.90
CA VAL A 197 1.53 -23.02 -4.30
C VAL A 197 2.05 -24.44 -4.09
N THR A 198 3.08 -24.81 -4.84
CA THR A 198 3.62 -26.17 -4.88
C THR A 198 4.70 -26.43 -3.84
N ASP A 199 5.37 -25.36 -3.41
CA ASP A 199 6.43 -25.42 -2.40
C ASP A 199 5.89 -25.49 -0.97
N GLU A 200 6.59 -26.26 -0.11
CA GLU A 200 6.37 -26.20 1.34
C GLU A 200 6.75 -24.81 1.89
N PRO A 201 6.10 -24.33 2.97
CA PRO A 201 6.50 -23.11 3.65
C PRO A 201 7.98 -23.13 4.03
N GLN A 202 8.64 -21.97 3.98
CA GLN A 202 10.06 -21.85 4.31
C GLN A 202 10.33 -21.98 5.81
N PHE A 203 9.33 -21.70 6.62
CA PHE A 203 9.37 -21.75 8.07
C PHE A 203 8.16 -22.54 8.58
N ASP A 204 8.34 -23.32 9.62
CA ASP A 204 7.24 -23.81 10.44
C ASP A 204 6.72 -22.72 11.39
N ALA A 205 5.64 -22.98 12.09
CA ALA A 205 5.02 -22.00 12.99
C ALA A 205 5.94 -21.59 14.15
N ALA A 206 6.76 -22.49 14.66
CA ALA A 206 7.69 -22.19 15.75
C ALA A 206 8.81 -21.25 15.30
N ALA A 207 9.42 -21.52 14.14
CA ALA A 207 10.47 -20.67 13.57
C ALA A 207 9.92 -19.30 13.14
N ALA A 208 8.72 -19.24 12.52
CA ALA A 208 8.06 -17.98 12.19
C ALA A 208 7.70 -17.17 13.46
N ARG A 209 7.28 -17.83 14.55
CA ARG A 209 7.03 -17.20 15.85
C ARG A 209 8.29 -16.54 16.41
N VAL A 210 9.46 -17.17 16.27
CA VAL A 210 10.75 -16.55 16.70
C VAL A 210 10.99 -15.22 15.97
N ALA A 211 10.65 -15.15 14.67
CA ALA A 211 10.77 -13.91 13.93
C ALA A 211 9.78 -12.83 14.39
N VAL A 212 8.52 -13.22 14.63
CA VAL A 212 7.47 -12.33 15.15
C VAL A 212 7.86 -11.78 16.53
N ASP A 213 8.23 -12.64 17.46
CA ASP A 213 8.60 -12.26 18.83
C ASP A 213 9.83 -11.33 18.84
N ALA A 214 10.80 -11.59 17.95
CA ALA A 214 11.98 -10.72 17.82
C ALA A 214 11.63 -9.35 17.22
N ALA A 215 10.72 -9.30 16.24
CA ALA A 215 10.22 -8.06 15.65
C ALA A 215 9.44 -7.23 16.67
N HIS A 216 8.48 -7.85 17.36
CA HIS A 216 7.66 -7.22 18.39
C HIS A 216 8.52 -6.74 19.57
N GLY A 217 9.51 -7.54 20.00
CA GLY A 217 10.47 -7.14 21.03
C GLY A 217 11.33 -5.93 20.64
N ALA A 218 11.47 -5.64 19.35
CA ALA A 218 12.11 -4.45 18.82
C ALA A 218 11.13 -3.31 18.47
N GLY A 219 9.83 -3.45 18.80
CA GLY A 219 8.78 -2.48 18.48
C GLY A 219 8.45 -2.39 16.99
N ARG A 220 8.68 -3.47 16.24
CA ARG A 220 8.40 -3.54 14.80
C ARG A 220 7.29 -4.54 14.51
N LYS A 221 6.44 -4.22 13.51
CA LYS A 221 5.51 -5.17 12.93
C LYS A 221 6.22 -6.08 11.94
N LEU A 222 5.63 -7.25 11.69
CA LEU A 222 6.14 -8.22 10.72
C LEU A 222 5.09 -8.47 9.64
N LEU A 223 5.48 -8.21 8.37
CA LEU A 223 4.69 -8.56 7.20
C LEU A 223 5.22 -9.85 6.56
N ALA A 224 4.31 -10.74 6.14
CA ALA A 224 4.66 -12.03 5.58
C ALA A 224 4.21 -12.18 4.12
N HIS A 225 5.18 -12.34 3.18
CA HIS A 225 4.86 -12.88 1.85
C HIS A 225 4.37 -14.30 2.01
N CYS A 226 3.10 -14.55 1.74
CA CYS A 226 2.49 -15.84 2.06
C CYS A 226 1.28 -16.11 1.18
N SER A 227 1.23 -17.30 0.58
CA SER A 227 0.07 -17.86 -0.11
C SER A 227 0.00 -19.37 0.13
N GLY A 228 -1.16 -19.98 -0.18
CA GLY A 228 -1.37 -21.42 -0.02
C GLY A 228 -1.77 -21.81 1.40
N ALA A 229 -2.64 -22.81 1.51
CA ALA A 229 -3.29 -23.22 2.77
C ALA A 229 -2.30 -23.50 3.91
N LYS A 230 -1.19 -24.21 3.62
CA LYS A 230 -0.15 -24.51 4.62
C LYS A 230 0.55 -23.27 5.14
N GLY A 231 0.98 -22.37 4.20
CA GLY A 231 1.66 -21.12 4.57
C GLY A 231 0.76 -20.21 5.39
N LEU A 232 -0.49 -20.06 4.97
CA LEU A 232 -1.48 -19.23 5.65
C LEU A 232 -1.76 -19.73 7.08
N ALA A 233 -1.85 -21.06 7.29
CA ALA A 233 -1.99 -21.65 8.62
C ALA A 233 -0.78 -21.31 9.51
N VAL A 234 0.44 -21.42 8.97
CA VAL A 234 1.69 -21.07 9.67
C VAL A 234 1.71 -19.56 10.00
N ALA A 235 1.38 -18.69 9.06
CA ALA A 235 1.36 -17.25 9.28
C ALA A 235 0.42 -16.84 10.42
N VAL A 236 -0.81 -17.35 10.39
CA VAL A 236 -1.82 -17.07 11.43
C VAL A 236 -1.41 -17.64 12.77
N GLU A 237 -0.86 -18.86 12.82
CA GLU A 237 -0.38 -19.47 14.05
C GLU A 237 0.82 -18.70 14.63
N ALA A 238 1.76 -18.31 13.81
CA ALA A 238 2.90 -17.47 14.19
C ALA A 238 2.48 -16.08 14.68
N GLY A 239 1.33 -15.55 14.23
CA GLY A 239 0.83 -14.24 14.63
C GLY A 239 1.57 -13.10 13.96
N VAL A 240 1.79 -13.19 12.65
CA VAL A 240 2.28 -12.08 11.84
C VAL A 240 1.31 -10.90 11.88
N ASP A 241 1.78 -9.67 11.63
CA ASP A 241 0.90 -8.49 11.69
C ASP A 241 0.12 -8.28 10.39
N SER A 242 0.70 -8.65 9.25
CA SER A 242 -0.02 -8.67 7.98
C SER A 242 0.40 -9.84 7.08
N ILE A 243 -0.58 -10.35 6.34
CA ILE A 243 -0.38 -11.33 5.28
C ILE A 243 -0.45 -10.60 3.95
N GLU A 244 0.62 -10.72 3.16
CA GLU A 244 0.73 -10.15 1.83
C GLU A 244 0.33 -11.23 0.81
N HIS A 245 -0.40 -10.84 -0.24
CA HIS A 245 -0.99 -11.70 -1.26
C HIS A 245 -2.12 -12.57 -0.71
N GLY A 246 -1.83 -13.59 0.08
CA GLY A 246 -2.85 -14.39 0.76
C GLY A 246 -3.72 -15.21 -0.20
N PHE A 247 -3.22 -15.59 -1.38
CA PHE A 247 -3.99 -16.45 -2.28
C PHE A 247 -4.25 -17.81 -1.65
N PHE A 248 -5.41 -18.39 -1.97
CA PHE A 248 -5.92 -19.66 -1.43
C PHE A 248 -6.32 -19.57 0.06
N MET A 249 -6.87 -18.45 0.48
CA MET A 249 -7.50 -18.27 1.80
C MET A 249 -8.62 -19.31 2.01
N SER A 250 -9.02 -19.47 3.26
CA SER A 250 -10.25 -20.15 3.66
C SER A 250 -11.01 -19.31 4.68
N ARG A 251 -12.31 -19.60 4.85
CA ARG A 251 -13.12 -18.92 5.85
C ARG A 251 -12.57 -19.11 7.27
N ASP A 252 -12.02 -20.30 7.59
CA ASP A 252 -11.38 -20.58 8.89
C ASP A 252 -10.14 -19.69 9.12
N ILE A 253 -9.25 -19.60 8.12
CA ILE A 253 -8.07 -18.72 8.18
C ILE A 253 -8.51 -17.26 8.38
N LEU A 254 -9.50 -16.78 7.62
CA LEU A 254 -10.01 -15.40 7.75
C LEU A 254 -10.63 -15.13 9.13
N ALA A 255 -11.37 -16.08 9.69
CA ALA A 255 -11.92 -15.98 11.05
C ALA A 255 -10.81 -15.87 12.10
N ARG A 256 -9.77 -16.70 11.97
CA ARG A 256 -8.60 -16.65 12.87
C ARG A 256 -7.78 -15.35 12.68
N MET A 257 -7.70 -14.80 11.47
CA MET A 257 -7.07 -13.49 11.21
C MET A 257 -7.82 -12.38 11.93
N ARG A 258 -9.16 -12.36 11.84
CA ARG A 258 -9.99 -11.41 12.58
C ARG A 258 -9.76 -11.51 14.08
N ASP A 259 -9.80 -12.73 14.65
CA ASP A 259 -9.69 -12.97 16.09
C ASP A 259 -8.32 -12.56 16.65
N ARG A 260 -7.30 -12.50 15.80
CA ARG A 260 -5.92 -12.12 16.12
C ARG A 260 -5.53 -10.73 15.58
N GLU A 261 -6.47 -10.01 15.00
CA GLU A 261 -6.28 -8.67 14.43
C GLU A 261 -5.19 -8.58 13.35
N LEU A 262 -4.99 -9.69 12.58
CA LEU A 262 -4.08 -9.68 11.45
C LEU A 262 -4.68 -8.91 10.27
N ALA A 263 -3.86 -8.09 9.60
CA ALA A 263 -4.26 -7.42 8.38
C ALA A 263 -4.01 -8.29 7.13
N TRP A 264 -4.72 -8.01 6.04
CA TRP A 264 -4.54 -8.64 4.75
C TRP A 264 -4.35 -7.61 3.63
N THR A 265 -3.28 -7.79 2.83
CA THR A 265 -2.98 -7.01 1.62
C THR A 265 -3.12 -7.94 0.40
N PRO A 266 -4.27 -7.99 -0.30
CA PRO A 266 -4.60 -9.02 -1.30
C PRO A 266 -3.75 -8.99 -2.57
N THR A 267 -3.35 -7.82 -3.05
CA THR A 267 -2.52 -7.64 -4.26
C THR A 267 -3.04 -8.34 -5.52
N PHE A 268 -4.24 -8.00 -5.97
CA PHE A 268 -4.84 -8.58 -7.18
C PHE A 268 -4.05 -8.25 -8.44
N CYS A 269 -3.45 -7.06 -8.50
CA CYS A 269 -2.90 -6.49 -9.73
C CYS A 269 -1.94 -7.41 -10.49
N PRO A 270 -0.93 -8.10 -9.89
CA PRO A 270 -0.02 -8.95 -10.66
C PRO A 270 -0.70 -10.14 -11.31
N VAL A 271 -1.58 -10.81 -10.60
CA VAL A 271 -2.31 -11.99 -11.12
C VAL A 271 -3.36 -11.56 -12.15
N HIS A 272 -4.05 -10.45 -11.87
CA HIS A 272 -5.03 -9.88 -12.80
C HIS A 272 -4.38 -9.45 -14.12
N PHE A 273 -3.20 -8.80 -14.08
CA PHE A 273 -2.47 -8.44 -15.30
C PHE A 273 -2.18 -9.67 -16.16
N GLN A 274 -1.67 -10.74 -15.56
CA GLN A 274 -1.32 -11.96 -16.28
C GLN A 274 -2.55 -12.67 -16.89
N TRP A 275 -3.70 -12.60 -16.20
CA TRP A 275 -4.96 -13.09 -16.72
C TRP A 275 -5.51 -12.21 -17.85
N ALA A 276 -5.46 -10.89 -17.70
CA ALA A 276 -6.01 -9.95 -18.68
C ALA A 276 -5.14 -9.79 -19.93
N GLN A 277 -3.83 -10.05 -19.80
CA GLN A 277 -2.82 -9.91 -20.87
C GLN A 277 -2.01 -11.21 -21.07
N PRO A 278 -2.67 -12.37 -21.30
CA PRO A 278 -1.97 -13.66 -21.31
C PRO A 278 -0.96 -13.77 -22.44
N SER A 279 -1.17 -13.08 -23.57
CA SER A 279 -0.25 -13.02 -24.70
C SER A 279 1.07 -12.31 -24.38
N ALA A 280 1.06 -11.35 -23.46
CA ALA A 280 2.27 -10.66 -23.01
C ALA A 280 3.22 -11.58 -22.23
N VAL A 281 2.69 -12.67 -21.66
CA VAL A 281 3.44 -13.64 -20.84
C VAL A 281 3.63 -14.98 -21.54
N GLY A 282 2.79 -15.26 -22.55
CA GLY A 282 2.81 -16.52 -23.29
C GLY A 282 2.07 -17.66 -22.60
N TRP A 283 1.06 -17.34 -21.76
CA TRP A 283 0.26 -18.36 -21.05
C TRP A 283 -0.59 -19.21 -21.97
N SER A 284 -0.68 -20.51 -21.66
CA SER A 284 -1.60 -21.45 -22.29
C SER A 284 -3.07 -21.16 -21.91
N ALA A 285 -4.02 -21.69 -22.67
CA ALA A 285 -5.45 -21.58 -22.33
C ALA A 285 -5.77 -22.20 -20.95
N ASP A 286 -5.11 -23.31 -20.60
CA ASP A 286 -5.28 -23.98 -19.32
C ASP A 286 -4.75 -23.09 -18.16
N THR A 287 -3.58 -22.47 -18.34
CA THR A 287 -3.00 -21.52 -17.37
C THR A 287 -3.93 -20.30 -17.18
N VAL A 288 -4.47 -19.77 -18.27
CA VAL A 288 -5.47 -18.68 -18.20
C VAL A 288 -6.71 -19.10 -17.42
N GLY A 289 -7.18 -20.35 -17.62
CA GLY A 289 -8.24 -20.95 -16.83
C GLY A 289 -7.92 -21.06 -15.35
N ASN A 290 -6.67 -21.41 -14.99
CA ASN A 290 -6.18 -21.43 -13.60
C ASN A 290 -6.17 -20.01 -13.00
N LEU A 291 -5.60 -19.04 -13.72
CA LEU A 291 -5.56 -17.64 -13.29
C LEU A 291 -6.97 -17.10 -13.00
N ARG A 292 -7.94 -17.41 -13.83
CA ARG A 292 -9.35 -17.02 -13.63
C ARG A 292 -9.89 -17.61 -12.31
N ARG A 293 -9.73 -18.93 -12.11
CA ARG A 293 -10.19 -19.59 -10.87
C ARG A 293 -9.52 -19.03 -9.62
N ILE A 294 -8.22 -18.72 -9.69
CA ILE A 294 -7.48 -18.11 -8.60
C ILE A 294 -8.07 -16.73 -8.25
N LEU A 295 -8.32 -15.89 -9.26
CA LEU A 295 -8.89 -14.55 -9.07
C LEU A 295 -10.32 -14.60 -8.53
N ASP A 296 -11.17 -15.50 -9.07
CA ASP A 296 -12.56 -15.63 -8.61
C ASP A 296 -12.61 -16.07 -7.14
N SER A 297 -11.79 -17.05 -6.75
CA SER A 297 -11.67 -17.51 -5.37
C SER A 297 -11.12 -16.40 -4.46
N HIS A 298 -10.14 -15.62 -4.94
CA HIS A 298 -9.55 -14.52 -4.18
C HIS A 298 -10.56 -13.39 -3.92
N ALA A 299 -11.37 -13.05 -4.93
CA ALA A 299 -12.44 -12.07 -4.82
C ALA A 299 -13.54 -12.52 -3.83
N GLU A 300 -13.93 -13.81 -3.87
CA GLU A 300 -14.86 -14.37 -2.88
C GLU A 300 -14.31 -14.27 -1.46
N HIS A 301 -13.05 -14.64 -1.24
CA HIS A 301 -12.43 -14.56 0.07
C HIS A 301 -12.25 -13.12 0.55
N LEU A 302 -12.01 -12.15 -0.36
CA LEU A 302 -11.98 -10.73 -0.01
C LEU A 302 -13.33 -10.26 0.54
N ARG A 303 -14.43 -10.65 -0.12
CA ARG A 303 -15.79 -10.35 0.35
C ARG A 303 -16.05 -10.96 1.74
N VAL A 304 -15.69 -12.24 1.92
CA VAL A 304 -15.82 -12.93 3.21
C VAL A 304 -14.96 -12.25 4.30
N ALA A 305 -13.75 -11.81 3.98
CA ALA A 305 -12.88 -11.10 4.91
C ALA A 305 -13.51 -9.78 5.37
N HIS A 306 -14.10 -9.02 4.43
CA HIS A 306 -14.85 -7.79 4.74
C HIS A 306 -16.04 -8.08 5.66
N GLU A 307 -16.85 -9.09 5.37
CA GLU A 307 -18.00 -9.50 6.18
C GLU A 307 -17.60 -9.93 7.60
N LEU A 308 -16.45 -10.58 7.74
CA LEU A 308 -15.90 -11.00 9.04
C LEU A 308 -15.25 -9.84 9.81
N GLY A 309 -14.96 -8.72 9.18
CA GLY A 309 -14.28 -7.58 9.80
C GLY A 309 -12.74 -7.75 9.88
N VAL A 310 -12.13 -8.53 8.96
CA VAL A 310 -10.68 -8.55 8.80
C VAL A 310 -10.18 -7.19 8.31
N THR A 311 -9.10 -6.68 8.88
CA THR A 311 -8.48 -5.44 8.40
C THR A 311 -7.90 -5.65 7.01
N LEU A 312 -8.45 -4.93 6.02
CA LEU A 312 -8.02 -4.98 4.63
C LEU A 312 -7.16 -3.77 4.30
N LEU A 313 -6.06 -3.99 3.59
CA LEU A 313 -5.14 -2.96 3.11
C LEU A 313 -5.04 -3.04 1.58
N VAL A 314 -5.24 -1.94 0.89
CA VAL A 314 -4.93 -1.86 -0.53
C VAL A 314 -3.41 -1.83 -0.70
N GLY A 315 -2.90 -2.77 -1.48
CA GLY A 315 -1.51 -2.86 -1.90
C GLY A 315 -1.44 -3.53 -3.25
N THR A 316 -0.58 -3.04 -4.12
CA THR A 316 -0.61 -3.39 -5.55
C THR A 316 0.44 -4.39 -5.97
N ASP A 317 1.48 -4.58 -5.16
CA ASP A 317 2.73 -5.24 -5.55
C ASP A 317 3.35 -4.60 -6.81
N ALA A 318 3.23 -3.24 -6.90
CA ALA A 318 3.79 -2.48 -7.99
C ALA A 318 5.31 -2.66 -8.09
N GLY A 319 5.80 -2.68 -9.34
CA GLY A 319 7.10 -3.21 -9.73
C GLY A 319 7.01 -4.63 -10.29
N SER A 320 5.94 -5.38 -10.00
CA SER A 320 5.61 -6.61 -10.72
C SER A 320 5.27 -6.32 -12.18
N MET A 321 5.39 -7.34 -13.06
CA MET A 321 5.17 -7.20 -14.50
C MET A 321 3.77 -6.60 -14.79
N GLY A 322 3.75 -5.49 -15.51
CA GLY A 322 2.51 -4.80 -15.89
C GLY A 322 1.83 -4.03 -14.76
N VAL A 323 2.47 -3.90 -13.59
CA VAL A 323 1.91 -3.20 -12.42
C VAL A 323 2.72 -1.95 -12.13
N GLU A 324 2.26 -0.81 -12.65
CA GLU A 324 2.94 0.48 -12.54
C GLU A 324 2.63 1.16 -11.20
N HIS A 325 3.67 1.74 -10.59
CA HIS A 325 3.55 2.47 -9.33
C HIS A 325 2.53 3.60 -9.43
N GLY A 326 1.71 3.74 -8.41
CA GLY A 326 0.66 4.76 -8.29
C GLY A 326 -0.58 4.48 -9.14
N ARG A 327 -0.43 4.15 -10.42
CA ARG A 327 -1.57 3.85 -11.32
C ARG A 327 -2.35 2.62 -10.86
N ALA A 328 -1.63 1.58 -10.46
CA ALA A 328 -2.22 0.31 -10.05
C ALA A 328 -3.11 0.41 -8.80
N VAL A 329 -2.97 1.46 -7.97
CA VAL A 329 -3.82 1.62 -6.77
C VAL A 329 -5.28 1.81 -7.14
N ALA A 330 -5.59 2.55 -8.19
CA ALA A 330 -6.96 2.68 -8.67
C ALA A 330 -7.51 1.34 -9.23
N ASP A 331 -6.63 0.55 -9.87
CA ASP A 331 -7.00 -0.79 -10.36
C ASP A 331 -7.27 -1.73 -9.19
N GLU A 332 -6.45 -1.72 -8.15
CA GLU A 332 -6.65 -2.53 -6.96
C GLU A 332 -7.94 -2.16 -6.21
N ILE A 333 -8.24 -0.86 -6.04
CA ILE A 333 -9.52 -0.39 -5.48
C ILE A 333 -10.71 -0.88 -6.32
N GLU A 334 -10.60 -0.85 -7.65
CA GLU A 334 -11.62 -1.36 -8.56
C GLU A 334 -11.86 -2.86 -8.34
N ARG A 335 -10.80 -3.67 -8.14
CA ARG A 335 -10.93 -5.11 -7.81
C ARG A 335 -11.65 -5.33 -6.48
N PHE A 336 -11.40 -4.50 -5.46
CA PHE A 336 -12.13 -4.56 -4.19
C PHE A 336 -13.64 -4.31 -4.39
N VAL A 337 -14.00 -3.32 -5.19
CA VAL A 337 -15.41 -3.00 -5.48
C VAL A 337 -16.05 -4.10 -6.33
N GLU A 338 -15.37 -4.63 -7.33
CA GLU A 338 -15.84 -5.75 -8.15
C GLU A 338 -16.03 -7.05 -7.36
N ALA A 339 -15.22 -7.26 -6.33
CA ALA A 339 -15.40 -8.36 -5.37
C ALA A 339 -16.61 -8.18 -4.46
N GLY A 340 -17.29 -7.02 -4.52
CA GLY A 340 -18.53 -6.72 -3.79
C GLY A 340 -18.37 -5.86 -2.55
N LEU A 341 -17.21 -5.26 -2.32
CA LEU A 341 -17.05 -4.30 -1.21
C LEU A 341 -17.72 -2.96 -1.56
N PRO A 342 -18.38 -2.32 -0.59
CA PRO A 342 -18.80 -0.93 -0.74
C PRO A 342 -17.62 -0.03 -1.09
N VAL A 343 -17.83 0.99 -1.93
CA VAL A 343 -16.76 1.93 -2.33
C VAL A 343 -16.09 2.56 -1.12
N ASP A 344 -16.84 2.96 -0.10
CA ASP A 344 -16.27 3.56 1.11
C ASP A 344 -15.38 2.58 1.91
N ALA A 345 -15.68 1.27 1.87
CA ALA A 345 -14.84 0.24 2.46
C ALA A 345 -13.53 0.08 1.68
N ALA A 346 -13.58 0.10 0.34
CA ALA A 346 -12.39 0.07 -0.51
C ALA A 346 -11.54 1.34 -0.35
N LEU A 347 -12.16 2.52 -0.25
CA LEU A 347 -11.46 3.77 0.06
C LEU A 347 -10.83 3.75 1.46
N HIS A 348 -11.51 3.18 2.46
CA HIS A 348 -10.94 2.99 3.79
C HIS A 348 -9.71 2.11 3.76
N ALA A 349 -9.76 0.99 3.04
CA ALA A 349 -8.63 0.07 2.85
C ALA A 349 -7.44 0.72 2.09
N ALA A 350 -7.69 1.80 1.33
CA ALA A 350 -6.67 2.56 0.60
C ALA A 350 -6.21 3.84 1.31
N THR A 351 -6.77 4.17 2.49
CA THR A 351 -6.50 5.46 3.16
C THR A 351 -6.34 5.31 4.68
N GLY A 352 -7.43 5.20 5.43
CA GLY A 352 -7.44 5.20 6.90
C GLY A 352 -6.90 3.89 7.49
N ALA A 353 -7.30 2.74 6.93
CA ALA A 353 -6.89 1.43 7.44
C ALA A 353 -5.37 1.22 7.43
N PRO A 354 -4.64 1.44 6.31
CA PRO A 354 -3.19 1.29 6.31
C PRO A 354 -2.50 2.29 7.24
N ARG A 355 -2.96 3.54 7.33
CA ARG A 355 -2.41 4.52 8.29
C ARG A 355 -2.57 4.05 9.74
N ALA A 356 -3.74 3.54 10.10
CA ALA A 356 -3.99 2.98 11.42
C ALA A 356 -3.13 1.73 11.67
N HIS A 357 -3.02 0.84 10.69
CA HIS A 357 -2.16 -0.34 10.76
C HIS A 357 -0.69 0.05 10.96
N PHE A 358 -0.20 1.10 10.32
CA PHE A 358 1.17 1.60 10.47
C PHE A 358 1.40 2.36 11.78
N GLY A 359 0.37 2.62 12.57
CA GLY A 359 0.46 3.32 13.85
C GLY A 359 0.56 4.84 13.69
N ASP A 360 0.03 5.41 12.61
CA ASP A 360 0.00 6.86 12.42
C ASP A 360 -0.86 7.53 13.51
N ALA A 361 -0.34 8.63 14.08
CA ALA A 361 -1.07 9.38 15.11
C ALA A 361 -2.38 10.00 14.58
N HIS A 362 -2.47 10.22 13.29
CA HIS A 362 -3.63 10.81 12.61
C HIS A 362 -4.01 9.95 11.39
N PRO A 363 -4.68 8.80 11.56
CA PRO A 363 -5.05 7.93 10.45
C PRO A 363 -6.14 8.51 9.54
N ARG A 364 -6.80 9.59 9.98
CA ARG A 364 -7.90 10.25 9.28
C ARG A 364 -7.66 11.75 9.12
N LEU A 365 -8.30 12.36 8.11
CA LEU A 365 -8.44 13.81 8.01
C LEU A 365 -9.41 14.30 9.09
N ALA A 366 -8.85 14.97 10.10
CA ALA A 366 -9.63 15.53 11.20
C ALA A 366 -9.00 16.86 11.65
N PRO A 367 -9.74 17.75 12.31
CA PRO A 367 -9.14 18.97 12.88
C PRO A 367 -7.94 18.64 13.76
N GLY A 368 -6.82 19.33 13.51
CA GLY A 368 -5.51 19.08 14.13
C GLY A 368 -4.60 18.13 13.36
N ALA A 369 -5.12 17.33 12.42
CA ALA A 369 -4.31 16.44 11.61
C ALA A 369 -3.48 17.20 10.55
N PRO A 370 -2.30 16.68 10.14
CA PRO A 370 -1.65 17.12 8.93
C PRO A 370 -2.59 17.01 7.73
N PHE A 371 -2.62 18.04 6.89
CA PHE A 371 -3.45 18.04 5.69
C PHE A 371 -2.72 17.32 4.55
N GLU A 372 -3.03 16.05 4.40
CA GLU A 372 -2.52 15.16 3.37
C GLU A 372 -3.72 14.59 2.61
N ALA A 373 -3.99 15.12 1.43
CA ALA A 373 -5.28 14.92 0.79
C ALA A 373 -5.20 14.87 -0.74
N VAL A 374 -6.25 14.34 -1.33
CA VAL A 374 -6.50 14.30 -2.78
C VAL A 374 -7.86 14.93 -3.06
N LEU A 375 -7.89 15.88 -3.99
CA LEU A 375 -9.09 16.48 -4.55
C LEU A 375 -9.42 15.84 -5.89
N LEU A 376 -10.67 15.43 -6.06
CA LEU A 376 -11.18 14.78 -7.26
C LEU A 376 -12.28 15.62 -7.90
N ASP A 377 -12.43 15.49 -9.21
CA ASP A 377 -13.47 16.17 -10.01
C ASP A 377 -14.84 15.46 -9.97
N ALA A 378 -14.91 14.25 -9.40
CA ALA A 378 -16.14 13.50 -9.21
C ALA A 378 -16.04 12.61 -7.95
N ASP A 379 -17.21 12.22 -7.42
CA ASP A 379 -17.29 11.23 -6.35
C ASP A 379 -16.93 9.82 -6.86
N PRO A 380 -15.95 9.12 -6.25
CA PRO A 380 -15.60 7.75 -6.61
C PRO A 380 -16.76 6.75 -6.53
N ALA A 381 -17.78 7.01 -5.70
CA ALA A 381 -18.95 6.15 -5.65
C ALA A 381 -19.82 6.23 -6.93
N ARG A 382 -19.68 7.30 -7.71
CA ARG A 382 -20.35 7.47 -9.00
C ARG A 382 -19.47 7.07 -10.17
N ASP A 383 -18.16 7.30 -10.07
CA ASP A 383 -17.20 6.96 -11.11
C ASP A 383 -15.81 6.69 -10.49
N LEU A 384 -15.43 5.42 -10.35
CA LEU A 384 -14.12 5.02 -9.82
C LEU A 384 -12.94 5.53 -10.67
N ARG A 385 -13.16 5.81 -11.97
CA ARG A 385 -12.10 6.30 -12.87
C ARG A 385 -11.55 7.66 -12.45
N THR A 386 -12.28 8.42 -11.64
CA THR A 386 -11.79 9.70 -11.08
C THR A 386 -10.53 9.52 -10.23
N LEU A 387 -10.34 8.35 -9.60
CA LEU A 387 -9.15 8.01 -8.83
C LEU A 387 -7.86 7.98 -9.66
N ARG A 388 -7.98 7.75 -10.98
CA ARG A 388 -6.83 7.69 -11.90
C ARG A 388 -6.29 9.07 -12.29
N ARG A 389 -7.04 10.14 -12.01
CA ARG A 389 -6.74 11.52 -12.43
C ARG A 389 -7.08 12.50 -11.31
N PRO A 390 -6.29 12.50 -10.22
CA PRO A 390 -6.51 13.46 -9.15
C PRO A 390 -6.34 14.89 -9.70
N ARG A 391 -7.27 15.77 -9.36
CA ARG A 391 -7.20 17.18 -9.73
C ARG A 391 -6.07 17.88 -9.00
N ARG A 392 -5.91 17.56 -7.71
CA ARG A 392 -4.85 18.10 -6.87
C ARG A 392 -4.45 17.12 -5.78
N VAL A 393 -3.16 17.13 -5.44
CA VAL A 393 -2.58 16.30 -4.38
C VAL A 393 -1.83 17.21 -3.41
N TRP A 394 -2.12 17.07 -2.13
CA TRP A 394 -1.35 17.69 -1.06
C TRP A 394 -0.59 16.57 -0.33
N PRO A 395 0.72 16.44 -0.54
CA PRO A 395 1.54 15.48 0.21
C PRO A 395 1.74 15.94 1.66
N ALA A 396 2.12 15.01 2.53
CA ALA A 396 2.44 15.30 3.93
C ALA A 396 3.49 16.41 4.05
N GLY A 397 3.25 17.37 4.96
CA GLY A 397 4.21 18.44 5.24
C GLY A 397 4.30 19.52 4.16
N SER A 398 3.38 19.56 3.20
CA SER A 398 3.29 20.69 2.27
C SER A 398 2.88 21.97 3.02
N PRO A 399 3.70 23.02 3.02
CA PRO A 399 3.18 24.35 3.31
C PRO A 399 2.13 24.65 2.24
N GLY A 400 0.97 25.17 2.62
CA GLY A 400 -0.11 25.47 1.69
C GLY A 400 0.40 26.24 0.48
N ALA A 401 0.57 25.57 -0.65
CA ALA A 401 1.03 26.21 -1.87
C ALA A 401 -0.10 27.10 -2.38
N ALA A 402 0.15 28.39 -2.41
CA ALA A 402 -0.64 29.30 -3.19
C ALA A 402 -0.72 28.79 -4.64
N ALA A 403 -1.92 28.80 -5.22
CA ALA A 403 -2.15 28.47 -6.61
C ALA A 403 -1.22 29.31 -7.50
N SER A 404 -0.41 28.64 -8.32
CA SER A 404 0.25 29.26 -9.49
C SER A 404 -0.67 29.14 -10.68
#